data_f9d55f08f5e137f09c5f8fb7213d1084
#
_entry.id   f9d55f08f5e137f09c5f8fb7213d1084
#
_cell.length_a   1.000
_cell.length_b   1.000
_cell.length_c   1.000
_cell.angle_alpha   90.00
_cell.angle_beta   90.00
_cell.angle_gamma   90.00
#
_symmetry.space_group_name_H-M   'P 1'
#
loop_
_entity.id
_entity.type
_entity.pdbx_description
1 polymer ?
#
loop_
_entity_poly.entity_id
_entity_poly.type
_entity_poly.pdbx_seq_one_letter_code
_entity_poly.pdbx_strand_id
1 'polypeptide(L)'
;MICLIVLVSVSAFAGGSKESAAPAAEGEYANIKIGFIFLHDPASSTYDNNFYQAALQTQKKLGLSDSQVIFKWNVEEGAPCYDTACDMADAGCNIVFADSFGHETYMIQAAREYPNVQFCHATGTKSRTEGVANFHNAFASIYEGRFLAGIAAGMKINEMIAEGKFTADKAKIGYIGAYPYAEVISGYTSFFLGARYVCPTVTMEVTYTNSWFDIAKEKTGAETLMNNGCIFISQHADSEGAPKACEEKGVPNVAYNVSTINLGPNTALISSKINWAPYYEMIIKAVSKGESFATDWCGTVETGSVELTELNEKVAAKGTKEAIEKAAADLKSGKLHVFDTKTFTVGGKHLTEYLADVIDKGDFQPETNVIVDGVFVESGEQFRSAPYFDMLIDGIKKYE
;
A
#
# COMPACT_ATOMS: atom_id res chain seq x y z
N MET A 1 40.39 -76.67 -28.57
CA MET A 1 40.14 -75.21 -28.54
C MET A 1 38.81 -74.96 -27.87
N ILE A 2 38.88 -74.64 -26.58
CA ILE A 2 37.72 -74.53 -25.70
C ILE A 2 37.36 -73.07 -25.60
N CYS A 3 36.16 -72.68 -26.08
CA CYS A 3 35.62 -71.32 -25.93
C CYS A 3 34.95 -71.20 -24.57
N LEU A 4 35.48 -70.36 -23.71
CA LEU A 4 34.91 -69.98 -22.42
C LEU A 4 33.92 -68.82 -22.64
N ILE A 5 32.65 -69.05 -22.42
CA ILE A 5 31.62 -67.99 -22.42
C ILE A 5 31.55 -67.46 -21.01
N VAL A 6 31.93 -66.18 -20.84
CA VAL A 6 31.76 -65.45 -19.58
C VAL A 6 30.38 -64.75 -19.63
N LEU A 7 29.45 -65.20 -18.79
CA LEU A 7 28.20 -64.50 -18.53
C LEU A 7 28.48 -63.34 -17.55
N VAL A 8 28.32 -62.10 -18.03
CA VAL A 8 28.28 -60.92 -17.16
C VAL A 8 26.85 -60.67 -16.75
N SER A 9 26.54 -60.91 -15.48
CA SER A 9 25.27 -60.52 -14.85
C SER A 9 25.30 -59.05 -14.52
N VAL A 10 24.47 -58.23 -15.21
CA VAL A 10 24.25 -56.83 -14.90
C VAL A 10 23.20 -56.74 -13.80
N SER A 11 23.60 -56.45 -12.58
CA SER A 11 22.70 -56.10 -11.47
C SER A 11 22.26 -54.65 -11.63
N ALA A 12 21.00 -54.43 -12.01
CA ALA A 12 20.40 -53.12 -12.01
C ALA A 12 20.13 -52.70 -10.54
N PHE A 13 20.93 -51.78 -10.02
CA PHE A 13 20.61 -51.04 -8.79
C PHE A 13 19.56 -50.00 -9.12
N ALA A 14 18.31 -50.25 -8.72
CA ALA A 14 17.30 -49.21 -8.63
C ALA A 14 17.63 -48.35 -7.40
N GLY A 15 18.41 -47.31 -7.56
CA GLY A 15 18.63 -46.27 -6.58
C GLY A 15 17.43 -45.31 -6.58
N GLY A 16 16.42 -45.63 -5.74
CA GLY A 16 15.42 -44.63 -5.38
C GLY A 16 16.14 -43.54 -4.58
N SER A 17 16.32 -42.34 -5.18
CA SER A 17 16.68 -41.15 -4.43
C SER A 17 15.51 -40.86 -3.47
N LYS A 18 15.70 -41.16 -2.17
CA LYS A 18 14.89 -40.55 -1.14
C LYS A 18 15.12 -39.03 -1.25
N GLU A 19 14.12 -38.32 -1.72
CA GLU A 19 14.05 -36.88 -1.45
C GLU A 19 14.26 -36.70 0.05
N SER A 20 15.36 -36.08 0.44
CA SER A 20 15.57 -35.72 1.84
C SER A 20 14.49 -34.71 2.19
N ALA A 21 13.56 -35.09 3.07
CA ALA A 21 12.63 -34.14 3.65
C ALA A 21 13.45 -32.94 4.16
N ALA A 22 13.02 -31.74 3.78
CA ALA A 22 13.62 -30.52 4.33
C ALA A 22 13.61 -30.61 5.85
N PRO A 23 14.67 -30.13 6.53
CA PRO A 23 14.72 -30.17 7.99
C PRO A 23 13.47 -29.48 8.54
N ALA A 24 12.84 -30.10 9.54
CA ALA A 24 11.69 -29.51 10.21
C ALA A 24 12.08 -28.14 10.78
N ALA A 25 11.19 -27.15 10.66
CA ALA A 25 11.42 -25.82 11.24
C ALA A 25 11.61 -25.99 12.75
N GLU A 26 12.68 -25.38 13.28
CA GLU A 26 12.96 -25.34 14.72
C GLU A 26 12.67 -23.92 15.20
N GLY A 27 12.00 -23.75 16.36
CA GLY A 27 11.76 -22.46 16.98
C GLY A 27 10.30 -22.21 17.40
N GLU A 28 10.06 -21.01 17.92
CA GLU A 28 8.76 -20.59 18.46
C GLU A 28 7.63 -20.69 17.41
N TYR A 29 7.95 -20.51 16.12
CA TYR A 29 6.99 -20.51 15.00
C TYR A 29 7.12 -21.75 14.09
N ALA A 30 7.62 -22.86 14.60
CA ALA A 30 7.81 -24.09 13.82
C ALA A 30 6.53 -24.64 13.19
N ASN A 31 5.36 -24.32 13.77
CA ASN A 31 4.04 -24.70 13.28
C ASN A 31 3.45 -23.74 12.24
N ILE A 32 4.15 -22.66 11.90
CA ILE A 32 3.66 -21.66 10.95
C ILE A 32 4.20 -21.93 9.55
N LYS A 33 3.29 -21.87 8.58
CA LYS A 33 3.59 -21.75 7.16
C LYS A 33 2.67 -20.69 6.56
N ILE A 34 3.25 -19.68 5.93
CA ILE A 34 2.52 -18.54 5.36
C ILE A 34 2.75 -18.44 3.86
N GLY A 35 1.67 -18.23 3.12
CA GLY A 35 1.67 -17.94 1.69
C GLY A 35 1.33 -16.49 1.40
N PHE A 36 2.02 -15.89 0.44
CA PHE A 36 1.77 -14.54 -0.05
C PHE A 36 1.42 -14.57 -1.54
N ILE A 37 0.32 -13.94 -1.89
CA ILE A 37 -0.19 -13.79 -3.26
C ILE A 37 -0.05 -12.33 -3.65
N PHE A 38 0.70 -12.07 -4.72
CA PHE A 38 0.95 -10.73 -5.27
C PHE A 38 0.38 -10.61 -6.67
N LEU A 39 -0.25 -9.46 -6.96
CA LEU A 39 -0.83 -9.19 -8.28
C LEU A 39 0.25 -9.11 -9.36
N HIS A 40 1.39 -8.48 -9.06
CA HIS A 40 2.51 -8.33 -9.99
C HIS A 40 3.82 -8.85 -9.41
N ASP A 41 4.86 -8.82 -10.24
CA ASP A 41 6.21 -9.10 -9.79
C ASP A 41 6.73 -7.93 -8.93
N PRO A 42 7.15 -8.18 -7.68
CA PRO A 42 7.73 -7.15 -6.81
C PRO A 42 8.94 -6.42 -7.38
N ALA A 43 9.63 -6.99 -8.36
CA ALA A 43 10.74 -6.32 -9.04
C ALA A 43 10.30 -5.17 -9.95
N SER A 44 9.03 -5.14 -10.35
CA SER A 44 8.48 -4.14 -11.28
C SER A 44 7.43 -3.22 -10.64
N SER A 45 6.63 -3.74 -9.71
CA SER A 45 5.58 -2.99 -9.01
C SER A 45 6.06 -2.46 -7.68
N THR A 46 5.94 -1.16 -7.44
CA THR A 46 6.30 -0.53 -6.16
C THR A 46 5.36 -0.95 -5.03
N TYR A 47 4.09 -1.21 -5.36
CA TYR A 47 3.06 -1.68 -4.44
C TYR A 47 3.40 -3.09 -3.92
N ASP A 48 3.51 -4.07 -4.82
CA ASP A 48 3.83 -5.46 -4.47
C ASP A 48 5.22 -5.56 -3.81
N ASN A 49 6.19 -4.74 -4.24
CA ASN A 49 7.51 -4.68 -3.60
C ASN A 49 7.41 -4.29 -2.12
N ASN A 50 6.55 -3.33 -1.78
CA ASN A 50 6.37 -2.90 -0.40
C ASN A 50 5.88 -4.03 0.51
N PHE A 51 4.92 -4.84 0.07
CA PHE A 51 4.46 -6.05 0.78
C PHE A 51 5.57 -7.12 0.87
N TYR A 52 6.27 -7.36 -0.24
CA TYR A 52 7.34 -8.34 -0.29
C TYR A 52 8.49 -8.01 0.66
N GLN A 53 8.94 -6.76 0.72
CA GLN A 53 9.99 -6.34 1.65
C GLN A 53 9.57 -6.50 3.11
N ALA A 54 8.31 -6.19 3.43
CA ALA A 54 7.77 -6.41 4.77
C ALA A 54 7.70 -7.90 5.13
N ALA A 55 7.34 -8.77 4.17
CA ALA A 55 7.33 -10.22 4.38
C ALA A 55 8.75 -10.76 4.64
N LEU A 56 9.75 -10.33 3.88
CA LEU A 56 11.16 -10.69 4.09
C LEU A 56 11.68 -10.19 5.45
N GLN A 57 11.33 -8.97 5.82
CA GLN A 57 11.67 -8.40 7.13
C GLN A 57 11.08 -9.24 8.26
N THR A 58 9.81 -9.60 8.16
CA THR A 58 9.10 -10.44 9.14
C THR A 58 9.68 -11.84 9.21
N GLN A 59 9.94 -12.48 8.05
CA GLN A 59 10.60 -13.78 7.97
C GLN A 59 11.92 -13.78 8.74
N LYS A 60 12.77 -12.80 8.48
CA LYS A 60 14.07 -12.65 9.15
C LYS A 60 13.91 -12.39 10.65
N LYS A 61 12.99 -11.51 11.04
CA LYS A 61 12.78 -11.10 12.44
C LYS A 61 12.26 -12.25 13.31
N LEU A 62 11.34 -13.06 12.76
CA LEU A 62 10.75 -14.19 13.46
C LEU A 62 11.54 -15.49 13.28
N GLY A 63 12.60 -15.49 12.48
CA GLY A 63 13.43 -16.67 12.22
C GLY A 63 12.73 -17.77 11.44
N LEU A 64 11.78 -17.41 10.56
CA LEU A 64 11.11 -18.37 9.68
C LEU A 64 12.07 -18.87 8.61
N SER A 65 12.09 -20.18 8.38
CA SER A 65 12.85 -20.80 7.29
C SER A 65 12.21 -20.52 5.92
N ASP A 66 12.98 -20.67 4.83
CA ASP A 66 12.44 -20.52 3.47
C ASP A 66 11.33 -21.52 3.13
N SER A 67 11.31 -22.69 3.79
CA SER A 67 10.23 -23.67 3.62
C SER A 67 8.91 -23.27 4.28
N GLN A 68 8.92 -22.29 5.17
CA GLN A 68 7.74 -21.77 5.87
C GLN A 68 7.09 -20.59 5.16
N VAL A 69 7.74 -20.00 4.16
CA VAL A 69 7.24 -18.83 3.45
C VAL A 69 7.15 -19.11 1.96
N ILE A 70 5.94 -18.99 1.40
CA ILE A 70 5.69 -19.20 -0.03
C ILE A 70 5.29 -17.87 -0.66
N PHE A 71 5.91 -17.52 -1.78
CA PHE A 71 5.54 -16.35 -2.57
C PHE A 71 5.00 -16.78 -3.94
N LYS A 72 3.90 -16.15 -4.37
CA LYS A 72 3.34 -16.26 -5.72
C LYS A 72 3.09 -14.86 -6.24
N TRP A 73 3.67 -14.54 -7.37
CA TRP A 73 3.51 -13.27 -8.09
C TRP A 73 2.91 -13.46 -9.46
N ASN A 74 2.44 -12.36 -10.05
CA ASN A 74 1.67 -12.35 -11.29
C ASN A 74 0.39 -13.20 -11.18
N VAL A 75 -0.26 -13.14 -10.02
CA VAL A 75 -1.55 -13.79 -9.79
C VAL A 75 -2.65 -12.79 -10.09
N GLU A 76 -3.28 -12.94 -11.24
CA GLU A 76 -4.36 -12.05 -11.67
C GLU A 76 -5.54 -12.07 -10.70
N GLU A 77 -6.26 -10.95 -10.63
CA GLU A 77 -7.54 -10.87 -9.92
C GLU A 77 -8.55 -11.83 -10.55
N GLY A 78 -9.37 -12.47 -9.74
CA GLY A 78 -10.34 -13.44 -10.24
C GLY A 78 -10.04 -14.90 -9.85
N ALA A 79 -10.46 -15.84 -10.67
CA ALA A 79 -10.26 -17.26 -10.44
C ALA A 79 -8.80 -17.67 -10.17
N PRO A 80 -7.77 -17.09 -10.83
CA PRO A 80 -6.37 -17.39 -10.51
C PRO A 80 -6.01 -17.13 -9.04
N CYS A 81 -6.58 -16.10 -8.41
CA CYS A 81 -6.38 -15.84 -6.99
C CYS A 81 -6.99 -16.95 -6.12
N TYR A 82 -8.23 -17.36 -6.40
CA TYR A 82 -8.89 -18.45 -5.69
C TYR A 82 -8.09 -19.75 -5.79
N ASP A 83 -7.73 -20.16 -7.02
CA ASP A 83 -6.98 -21.39 -7.26
C ASP A 83 -5.63 -21.37 -6.51
N THR A 84 -4.90 -20.23 -6.57
CA THR A 84 -3.62 -20.07 -5.86
C THR A 84 -3.78 -20.12 -4.35
N ALA A 85 -4.85 -19.52 -3.81
CA ALA A 85 -5.14 -19.53 -2.38
C ALA A 85 -5.44 -20.95 -1.87
N CYS A 86 -6.21 -21.75 -2.64
CA CYS A 86 -6.48 -23.15 -2.37
C CYS A 86 -5.21 -24.00 -2.45
N ASP A 87 -4.39 -23.82 -3.49
CA ASP A 87 -3.09 -24.50 -3.64
C ASP A 87 -2.16 -24.26 -2.45
N MET A 88 -2.14 -23.02 -1.92
CA MET A 88 -1.36 -22.70 -0.73
C MET A 88 -1.90 -23.40 0.53
N ALA A 89 -3.23 -23.44 0.69
CA ALA A 89 -3.85 -24.17 1.79
C ALA A 89 -3.54 -25.68 1.72
N ASP A 90 -3.64 -26.29 0.55
CA ASP A 90 -3.29 -27.69 0.28
C ASP A 90 -1.80 -27.97 0.49
N ALA A 91 -0.93 -26.98 0.20
CA ALA A 91 0.50 -27.05 0.49
C ALA A 91 0.82 -26.92 2.00
N GLY A 92 -0.19 -26.79 2.86
CA GLY A 92 -0.08 -26.76 4.32
C GLY A 92 0.18 -25.35 4.89
N CYS A 93 -0.10 -24.28 4.15
CA CYS A 93 -0.14 -22.94 4.73
C CYS A 93 -1.28 -22.84 5.73
N ASN A 94 -1.01 -22.30 6.91
CA ASN A 94 -2.04 -21.96 7.89
C ASN A 94 -2.40 -20.47 7.88
N ILE A 95 -1.66 -19.69 7.10
CA ILE A 95 -1.96 -18.29 6.79
C ILE A 95 -1.76 -18.09 5.28
N VAL A 96 -2.72 -17.46 4.60
CA VAL A 96 -2.58 -17.01 3.21
C VAL A 96 -2.93 -15.54 3.15
N PHE A 97 -2.04 -14.71 2.61
CA PHE A 97 -2.22 -13.27 2.46
C PHE A 97 -2.25 -12.89 0.98
N ALA A 98 -3.18 -12.02 0.58
CA ALA A 98 -3.25 -11.45 -0.76
C ALA A 98 -3.31 -9.92 -0.73
N ASP A 99 -2.64 -9.25 -1.66
CA ASP A 99 -2.39 -7.81 -1.62
C ASP A 99 -3.34 -6.96 -2.48
N SER A 100 -3.97 -7.51 -3.51
CA SER A 100 -4.75 -6.70 -4.44
C SER A 100 -6.22 -6.58 -4.07
N PHE A 101 -6.80 -5.38 -4.29
CA PHE A 101 -8.22 -5.09 -4.04
C PHE A 101 -9.17 -6.14 -4.66
N GLY A 102 -8.94 -6.52 -5.91
CA GLY A 102 -9.78 -7.50 -6.61
C GLY A 102 -9.57 -8.96 -6.19
N HIS A 103 -8.62 -9.26 -5.32
CA HIS A 103 -8.44 -10.58 -4.73
C HIS A 103 -9.49 -10.87 -3.64
N GLU A 104 -10.12 -9.87 -3.03
CA GLU A 104 -10.97 -9.99 -1.84
C GLU A 104 -12.03 -11.08 -1.95
N THR A 105 -12.88 -11.02 -2.97
CA THR A 105 -13.99 -11.97 -3.15
C THR A 105 -13.50 -13.42 -3.28
N TYR A 106 -12.37 -13.62 -3.91
CA TYR A 106 -11.78 -14.94 -4.17
C TYR A 106 -11.06 -15.49 -2.93
N MET A 107 -10.45 -14.64 -2.13
CA MET A 107 -9.92 -15.01 -0.82
C MET A 107 -11.04 -15.39 0.15
N ILE A 108 -12.19 -14.71 0.12
CA ILE A 108 -13.38 -15.07 0.91
C ILE A 108 -13.93 -16.43 0.48
N GLN A 109 -13.95 -16.73 -0.84
CA GLN A 109 -14.36 -18.05 -1.32
C GLN A 109 -13.45 -19.17 -0.81
N ALA A 110 -12.12 -18.99 -0.92
CA ALA A 110 -11.15 -19.95 -0.38
C ALA A 110 -11.28 -20.12 1.15
N ALA A 111 -11.51 -19.04 1.89
CA ALA A 111 -11.70 -19.07 3.34
C ALA A 111 -12.91 -19.95 3.76
N ARG A 112 -13.99 -19.96 2.97
CA ARG A 112 -15.16 -20.82 3.22
C ARG A 112 -14.87 -22.31 3.05
N GLU A 113 -13.95 -22.66 2.14
CA GLU A 113 -13.57 -24.06 1.88
C GLU A 113 -12.52 -24.59 2.86
N TYR A 114 -11.65 -23.71 3.35
CA TYR A 114 -10.55 -24.06 4.25
C TYR A 114 -10.71 -23.43 5.65
N PRO A 115 -11.67 -23.88 6.47
CA PRO A 115 -12.01 -23.19 7.74
C PRO A 115 -10.90 -23.22 8.79
N ASN A 116 -9.85 -24.03 8.60
CA ASN A 116 -8.71 -24.11 9.51
C ASN A 116 -7.52 -23.25 9.07
N VAL A 117 -7.60 -22.58 7.92
CA VAL A 117 -6.58 -21.68 7.38
C VAL A 117 -7.07 -20.24 7.57
N GLN A 118 -6.19 -19.34 7.98
CA GLN A 118 -6.51 -17.92 8.07
C GLN A 118 -6.20 -17.24 6.74
N PHE A 119 -7.20 -16.61 6.15
CA PHE A 119 -7.07 -15.85 4.92
C PHE A 119 -7.08 -14.38 5.25
N CYS A 120 -6.00 -13.71 4.88
CA CYS A 120 -5.78 -12.30 5.14
C CYS A 120 -5.70 -11.53 3.81
N HIS A 121 -6.25 -10.34 3.79
CA HIS A 121 -6.33 -9.54 2.58
C HIS A 121 -5.98 -8.08 2.88
N ALA A 122 -5.42 -7.38 1.93
CA ALA A 122 -5.18 -5.94 2.04
C ALA A 122 -6.22 -5.15 1.22
N THR A 123 -6.61 -3.97 1.74
CA THR A 123 -7.46 -2.98 1.05
C THR A 123 -8.93 -3.37 0.85
N GLY A 124 -9.38 -4.50 1.38
CA GLY A 124 -10.75 -4.97 1.23
C GLY A 124 -11.76 -4.23 2.09
N THR A 125 -13.03 -4.46 1.81
CA THR A 125 -14.17 -3.76 2.46
C THR A 125 -15.17 -4.69 3.11
N LYS A 126 -15.08 -6.02 2.83
CA LYS A 126 -16.14 -7.00 3.13
C LYS A 126 -15.89 -7.89 4.36
N SER A 127 -14.73 -7.77 5.02
CA SER A 127 -14.39 -8.66 6.13
C SER A 127 -15.42 -8.66 7.26
N ARG A 128 -16.09 -7.54 7.49
CA ARG A 128 -17.11 -7.38 8.54
C ARG A 128 -18.53 -7.81 8.11
N THR A 129 -18.78 -7.94 6.80
CA THR A 129 -20.14 -8.18 6.25
C THR A 129 -20.36 -9.58 5.74
N GLU A 130 -19.30 -10.31 5.38
CA GLU A 130 -19.39 -11.66 4.80
C GLU A 130 -19.56 -12.79 5.80
N GLY A 131 -19.35 -12.54 7.10
CA GLY A 131 -19.56 -13.52 8.18
C GLY A 131 -18.63 -14.73 8.13
N VAL A 132 -17.43 -14.60 7.55
CA VAL A 132 -16.43 -15.65 7.41
C VAL A 132 -15.38 -15.49 8.49
N ALA A 133 -15.40 -16.35 9.50
CA ALA A 133 -14.62 -16.19 10.73
C ALA A 133 -13.10 -16.27 10.55
N ASN A 134 -12.63 -16.91 9.49
CA ASN A 134 -11.21 -17.06 9.14
C ASN A 134 -10.78 -16.18 7.95
N PHE A 135 -11.59 -15.18 7.61
CA PHE A 135 -11.24 -14.12 6.66
C PHE A 135 -11.03 -12.79 7.38
N HIS A 136 -9.90 -12.15 7.11
CA HIS A 136 -9.48 -10.93 7.74
C HIS A 136 -9.03 -9.92 6.69
N ASN A 137 -9.30 -8.64 6.94
CA ASN A 137 -8.75 -7.56 6.14
C ASN A 137 -7.77 -6.73 6.97
N ALA A 138 -6.84 -6.09 6.29
CA ALA A 138 -5.91 -5.13 6.87
C ALA A 138 -5.72 -3.93 5.95
N PHE A 139 -5.57 -2.78 6.56
CA PHE A 139 -5.10 -1.58 5.89
C PHE A 139 -4.33 -0.70 6.89
N ALA A 140 -4.07 0.54 6.53
CA ALA A 140 -3.49 1.50 7.43
C ALA A 140 -4.05 2.91 7.15
N SER A 141 -3.97 3.79 8.13
CA SER A 141 -4.28 5.21 7.99
C SER A 141 -3.22 5.91 7.14
N ILE A 142 -3.02 5.41 5.90
CA ILE A 142 -1.96 5.89 5.00
C ILE A 142 -2.13 7.37 4.64
N TYR A 143 -3.33 7.91 4.77
CA TYR A 143 -3.59 9.33 4.63
C TYR A 143 -2.73 10.19 5.58
N GLU A 144 -2.34 9.69 6.76
CA GLU A 144 -1.39 10.36 7.66
C GLU A 144 -0.01 10.49 7.00
N GLY A 145 0.51 9.39 6.44
CA GLY A 145 1.79 9.39 5.71
C GLY A 145 1.75 10.24 4.44
N ARG A 146 0.63 10.21 3.72
CA ARG A 146 0.40 11.07 2.55
C ARG A 146 0.42 12.54 2.93
N PHE A 147 -0.23 12.92 4.03
CA PHE A 147 -0.21 14.28 4.56
C PHE A 147 1.22 14.72 4.92
N LEU A 148 1.98 13.89 5.63
CA LEU A 148 3.36 14.17 5.99
C LEU A 148 4.26 14.34 4.75
N ALA A 149 4.10 13.48 3.74
CA ALA A 149 4.80 13.62 2.46
C ALA A 149 4.35 14.88 1.69
N GLY A 150 3.08 15.28 1.83
CA GLY A 150 2.56 16.54 1.33
C GLY A 150 3.24 17.77 1.93
N ILE A 151 3.61 17.72 3.22
CA ILE A 151 4.41 18.80 3.86
C ILE A 151 5.76 18.94 3.16
N ALA A 152 6.44 17.84 2.80
CA ALA A 152 7.69 17.93 2.05
C ALA A 152 7.49 18.63 0.69
N ALA A 153 6.41 18.31 -0.01
CA ALA A 153 6.04 18.96 -1.27
C ALA A 153 5.79 20.47 -1.08
N GLY A 154 4.98 20.84 -0.10
CA GLY A 154 4.68 22.25 0.18
C GLY A 154 5.90 23.06 0.60
N MET A 155 6.81 22.49 1.40
CA MET A 155 8.08 23.11 1.77
C MET A 155 8.96 23.36 0.52
N LYS A 156 9.05 22.37 -0.38
CA LYS A 156 9.80 22.52 -1.63
C LYS A 156 9.19 23.56 -2.56
N ILE A 157 7.88 23.61 -2.67
CA ILE A 157 7.16 24.62 -3.46
C ILE A 157 7.44 26.03 -2.90
N ASN A 158 7.39 26.21 -1.57
CA ASN A 158 7.74 27.49 -0.93
C ASN A 158 9.18 27.92 -1.21
N GLU A 159 10.14 26.99 -1.16
CA GLU A 159 11.53 27.27 -1.54
C GLU A 159 11.61 27.75 -2.99
N MET A 160 10.96 27.06 -3.92
CA MET A 160 10.97 27.44 -5.34
C MET A 160 10.31 28.80 -5.60
N ILE A 161 9.26 29.16 -4.84
CA ILE A 161 8.65 30.51 -4.87
C ILE A 161 9.66 31.55 -4.35
N ALA A 162 10.31 31.29 -3.22
CA ALA A 162 11.29 32.20 -2.63
C ALA A 162 12.51 32.43 -3.53
N GLU A 163 12.90 31.42 -4.31
CA GLU A 163 13.94 31.49 -5.33
C GLU A 163 13.51 32.23 -6.61
N GLY A 164 12.23 32.61 -6.73
CA GLY A 164 11.69 33.29 -7.89
C GLY A 164 11.50 32.42 -9.13
N LYS A 165 11.48 31.09 -8.97
CA LYS A 165 11.24 30.16 -10.08
C LYS A 165 9.83 30.29 -10.66
N PHE A 166 8.85 30.62 -9.81
CA PHE A 166 7.48 30.99 -10.19
C PHE A 166 6.81 31.77 -9.06
N THR A 167 5.64 32.34 -9.35
CA THR A 167 4.83 33.07 -8.38
C THR A 167 3.86 32.15 -7.62
N ALA A 168 3.43 32.55 -6.43
CA ALA A 168 2.58 31.74 -5.56
C ALA A 168 1.25 31.31 -6.23
N ASP A 169 0.70 32.11 -7.15
CA ASP A 169 -0.50 31.79 -7.93
C ASP A 169 -0.28 30.66 -8.97
N LYS A 170 0.97 30.28 -9.23
CA LYS A 170 1.35 29.16 -10.10
C LYS A 170 1.69 27.89 -9.34
N ALA A 171 1.55 27.90 -8.02
CA ALA A 171 1.81 26.73 -7.19
C ALA A 171 0.77 25.62 -7.47
N LYS A 172 1.04 24.78 -8.46
CA LYS A 172 0.16 23.71 -8.91
C LYS A 172 0.85 22.35 -8.89
N ILE A 173 0.26 21.39 -8.18
CA ILE A 173 0.70 20.00 -8.11
C ILE A 173 -0.07 19.19 -9.15
N GLY A 174 0.61 18.28 -9.85
CA GLY A 174 0.00 17.23 -10.65
C GLY A 174 -0.03 15.92 -9.87
N TYR A 175 -1.12 15.19 -9.94
CA TYR A 175 -1.26 13.89 -9.29
C TYR A 175 -1.74 12.82 -10.27
N ILE A 176 -1.02 11.69 -10.32
CA ILE A 176 -1.36 10.55 -11.17
C ILE A 176 -2.05 9.48 -10.30
N GLY A 177 -3.36 9.36 -10.41
CA GLY A 177 -4.15 8.31 -9.78
C GLY A 177 -4.25 7.08 -10.66
N ALA A 178 -4.50 5.91 -10.05
CA ALA A 178 -4.83 4.68 -10.78
C ALA A 178 -6.31 4.69 -11.20
N TYR A 179 -7.22 4.69 -10.24
CA TYR A 179 -8.66 4.72 -10.41
C TYR A 179 -9.31 5.79 -9.51
N PRO A 180 -10.53 6.25 -9.82
CA PRO A 180 -11.25 7.20 -8.96
C PRO A 180 -11.93 6.49 -7.75
N TYR A 181 -11.19 5.62 -7.06
CA TYR A 181 -11.66 4.93 -5.87
C TYR A 181 -11.34 5.74 -4.60
N ALA A 182 -12.07 5.50 -3.51
CA ALA A 182 -11.90 6.22 -2.25
C ALA A 182 -10.46 6.19 -1.74
N GLU A 183 -9.76 5.06 -1.84
CA GLU A 183 -8.35 4.94 -1.48
C GLU A 183 -7.45 5.96 -2.20
N VAL A 184 -7.65 6.12 -3.52
CA VAL A 184 -6.87 7.05 -4.34
C VAL A 184 -7.27 8.49 -4.04
N ILE A 185 -8.58 8.75 -3.85
CA ILE A 185 -9.12 10.08 -3.53
C ILE A 185 -8.66 10.55 -2.16
N SER A 186 -8.76 9.71 -1.14
CA SER A 186 -8.21 9.94 0.19
C SER A 186 -6.70 10.23 0.12
N GLY A 187 -5.97 9.43 -0.66
CA GLY A 187 -4.53 9.56 -0.85
C GLY A 187 -4.10 10.91 -1.41
N TYR A 188 -4.69 11.36 -2.52
CA TYR A 188 -4.31 12.66 -3.07
C TYR A 188 -4.86 13.85 -2.27
N THR A 189 -6.03 13.68 -1.64
CA THR A 189 -6.63 14.73 -0.82
C THR A 189 -5.78 15.00 0.43
N SER A 190 -5.37 13.94 1.14
CA SER A 190 -4.50 14.08 2.31
C SER A 190 -3.12 14.66 1.96
N PHE A 191 -2.52 14.21 0.85
CA PHE A 191 -1.28 14.79 0.32
C PHE A 191 -1.43 16.29 0.01
N PHE A 192 -2.51 16.67 -0.65
CA PHE A 192 -2.83 18.07 -0.95
C PHE A 192 -3.01 18.90 0.32
N LEU A 193 -3.73 18.40 1.31
CA LEU A 193 -3.90 19.07 2.60
C LEU A 193 -2.56 19.27 3.32
N GLY A 194 -1.67 18.28 3.27
CA GLY A 194 -0.32 18.39 3.79
C GLY A 194 0.51 19.47 3.08
N ALA A 195 0.43 19.55 1.75
CA ALA A 195 1.08 20.61 1.00
C ALA A 195 0.50 22.00 1.35
N ARG A 196 -0.81 22.11 1.46
CA ARG A 196 -1.50 23.37 1.85
C ARG A 196 -1.24 23.78 3.30
N TYR A 197 -0.97 22.83 4.18
CA TYR A 197 -0.65 23.11 5.58
C TYR A 197 0.56 24.06 5.71
N VAL A 198 1.52 23.99 4.80
CA VAL A 198 2.71 24.85 4.78
C VAL A 198 2.75 25.82 3.60
N CYS A 199 2.03 25.55 2.50
CA CYS A 199 1.93 26.41 1.31
C CYS A 199 0.44 26.62 0.93
N PRO A 200 -0.27 27.56 1.54
CA PRO A 200 -1.74 27.72 1.40
C PRO A 200 -2.23 28.03 -0.02
N THR A 201 -1.37 28.49 -0.90
CA THR A 201 -1.71 28.85 -2.30
C THR A 201 -1.72 27.64 -3.25
N VAL A 202 -1.25 26.47 -2.81
CA VAL A 202 -1.20 25.26 -3.64
C VAL A 202 -2.57 24.88 -4.15
N THR A 203 -2.63 24.54 -5.43
CA THR A 203 -3.74 23.87 -6.13
C THR A 203 -3.26 22.53 -6.67
N MET A 204 -4.21 21.65 -7.06
CA MET A 204 -3.87 20.33 -7.60
C MET A 204 -4.71 19.98 -8.82
N GLU A 205 -4.08 19.33 -9.80
CA GLU A 205 -4.75 18.65 -10.91
C GLU A 205 -4.49 17.15 -10.84
N VAL A 206 -5.55 16.36 -10.99
CA VAL A 206 -5.51 14.90 -10.91
C VAL A 206 -5.89 14.28 -12.25
N THR A 207 -5.07 13.36 -12.76
CA THR A 207 -5.40 12.49 -13.89
C THR A 207 -5.41 11.04 -13.46
N TYR A 208 -6.12 10.17 -14.20
CA TYR A 208 -6.21 8.73 -13.91
C TYR A 208 -5.70 7.90 -15.08
N THR A 209 -4.92 6.87 -14.77
CA THR A 209 -4.41 5.91 -15.77
C THR A 209 -5.44 4.83 -16.12
N ASN A 210 -6.45 4.61 -15.26
CA ASN A 210 -7.36 3.47 -15.28
C ASN A 210 -6.59 2.13 -15.28
N SER A 211 -5.53 2.08 -14.50
CA SER A 211 -4.70 0.90 -14.24
C SER A 211 -3.95 1.11 -12.93
N TRP A 212 -3.77 0.06 -12.14
CA TRP A 212 -2.89 0.11 -10.97
C TRP A 212 -1.44 0.27 -11.39
N PHE A 213 -1.02 -0.40 -12.45
CA PHE A 213 0.35 -0.42 -12.94
C PHE A 213 0.38 -0.27 -14.47
N ASP A 214 0.94 0.82 -14.97
CA ASP A 214 1.22 1.04 -16.39
C ASP A 214 2.29 2.13 -16.56
N ILE A 215 3.53 1.69 -16.75
CA ILE A 215 4.70 2.58 -16.85
C ILE A 215 4.50 3.66 -17.92
N ALA A 216 3.93 3.30 -19.08
CA ALA A 216 3.76 4.23 -20.19
C ALA A 216 2.68 5.27 -19.92
N LYS A 217 1.52 4.83 -19.37
CA LYS A 217 0.44 5.75 -19.02
C LYS A 217 0.84 6.68 -17.87
N GLU A 218 1.52 6.17 -16.85
CA GLU A 218 1.99 6.98 -15.73
C GLU A 218 3.02 8.02 -16.15
N LYS A 219 3.99 7.64 -17.01
CA LYS A 219 4.94 8.57 -17.62
C LYS A 219 4.20 9.65 -18.42
N THR A 220 3.30 9.25 -19.31
CA THR A 220 2.51 10.17 -20.14
C THR A 220 1.65 11.10 -19.30
N GLY A 221 1.02 10.58 -18.23
CA GLY A 221 0.23 11.38 -17.29
C GLY A 221 1.07 12.45 -16.59
N ALA A 222 2.26 12.08 -16.11
CA ALA A 222 3.19 13.03 -15.51
C ALA A 222 3.63 14.13 -16.50
N GLU A 223 4.03 13.75 -17.71
CA GLU A 223 4.42 14.71 -18.76
C GLU A 223 3.26 15.64 -19.15
N THR A 224 2.05 15.11 -19.24
CA THR A 224 0.85 15.90 -19.54
C THR A 224 0.58 16.94 -18.46
N LEU A 225 0.61 16.54 -17.17
CA LEU A 225 0.42 17.46 -16.05
C LEU A 225 1.52 18.53 -15.99
N MET A 226 2.78 18.15 -16.23
CA MET A 226 3.89 19.11 -16.31
C MET A 226 3.70 20.10 -17.46
N ASN A 227 3.28 19.64 -18.64
CA ASN A 227 2.98 20.50 -19.78
C ASN A 227 1.78 21.45 -19.51
N ASN A 228 0.86 21.04 -18.62
CA ASN A 228 -0.25 21.87 -18.16
C ASN A 228 0.16 22.81 -17.00
N GLY A 229 1.45 22.95 -16.73
CA GLY A 229 2.00 23.89 -15.75
C GLY A 229 2.01 23.38 -14.32
N CYS A 230 1.90 22.06 -14.09
CA CYS A 230 2.19 21.49 -12.78
C CYS A 230 3.70 21.51 -12.53
N ILE A 231 4.09 22.11 -11.41
CA ILE A 231 5.50 22.37 -11.04
C ILE A 231 6.04 21.35 -10.05
N PHE A 232 5.19 20.45 -9.61
CA PHE A 232 5.46 19.36 -8.70
C PHE A 232 4.56 18.17 -9.05
N ILE A 233 5.05 16.94 -8.93
CA ILE A 233 4.29 15.73 -9.27
C ILE A 233 4.20 14.78 -8.06
N SER A 234 3.04 14.13 -7.90
CA SER A 234 2.89 12.98 -7.02
C SER A 234 2.00 11.92 -7.68
N GLN A 235 1.95 10.73 -7.08
CA GLN A 235 1.24 9.59 -7.67
C GLN A 235 0.61 8.67 -6.62
N HIS A 236 -0.34 7.88 -7.08
CA HIS A 236 -0.90 6.70 -6.41
C HIS A 236 -0.83 5.45 -7.29
N ALA A 237 -0.51 5.60 -8.57
CA ALA A 237 -0.24 4.48 -9.46
C ALA A 237 1.13 3.85 -9.12
N ASP A 238 1.33 2.57 -9.46
CA ASP A 238 2.31 1.68 -8.81
C ASP A 238 3.61 1.48 -9.59
N SER A 239 3.81 2.22 -10.70
CA SER A 239 5.03 2.10 -11.50
C SER A 239 6.06 3.20 -11.25
N GLU A 240 7.23 3.00 -11.80
CA GLU A 240 8.32 3.99 -11.80
C GLU A 240 8.19 5.04 -12.92
N GLY A 241 7.11 5.03 -13.71
CA GLY A 241 6.94 5.88 -14.89
C GLY A 241 6.95 7.36 -14.56
N ALA A 242 6.17 7.79 -13.57
CA ALA A 242 6.09 9.19 -13.18
C ALA A 242 7.39 9.71 -12.53
N PRO A 243 8.06 9.02 -11.57
CA PRO A 243 9.36 9.45 -11.04
C PRO A 243 10.45 9.60 -12.11
N LYS A 244 10.50 8.66 -13.06
CA LYS A 244 11.46 8.75 -14.18
C LYS A 244 11.19 9.96 -15.08
N ALA A 245 9.92 10.24 -15.41
CA ALA A 245 9.55 11.43 -16.16
C ALA A 245 9.94 12.72 -15.40
N CYS A 246 9.76 12.74 -14.10
CA CYS A 246 10.15 13.87 -13.25
C CYS A 246 11.66 14.11 -13.28
N GLU A 247 12.48 13.07 -13.17
CA GLU A 247 13.94 13.21 -13.26
C GLU A 247 14.39 13.68 -14.64
N GLU A 248 13.80 13.15 -15.73
CA GLU A 248 14.09 13.60 -17.10
C GLU A 248 13.76 15.09 -17.32
N LYS A 249 12.75 15.63 -16.63
CA LYS A 249 12.28 17.01 -16.77
C LYS A 249 12.80 17.95 -15.68
N GLY A 250 13.47 17.43 -14.65
CA GLY A 250 13.94 18.23 -13.51
C GLY A 250 12.80 18.74 -12.61
N VAL A 251 11.67 18.05 -12.56
CA VAL A 251 10.50 18.43 -11.75
C VAL A 251 10.51 17.64 -10.44
N PRO A 252 10.47 18.31 -9.27
CA PRO A 252 10.46 17.60 -8.00
C PRO A 252 9.21 16.76 -7.82
N ASN A 253 9.36 15.63 -7.13
CA ASN A 253 8.26 14.69 -6.92
C ASN A 253 8.28 13.99 -5.56
N VAL A 254 7.11 13.49 -5.18
CA VAL A 254 6.87 12.55 -4.08
C VAL A 254 6.19 11.32 -4.63
N ALA A 255 6.76 10.14 -4.38
CA ALA A 255 6.19 8.88 -4.83
C ALA A 255 5.46 8.13 -3.69
N TYR A 256 5.22 6.83 -3.87
CA TYR A 256 4.46 5.97 -2.99
C TYR A 256 5.08 4.58 -2.89
N ASN A 257 4.84 3.89 -1.79
CA ASN A 257 5.22 2.52 -1.46
C ASN A 257 6.73 2.31 -1.22
N VAL A 258 7.60 2.77 -2.09
CA VAL A 258 9.05 2.58 -2.00
C VAL A 258 9.79 3.89 -2.23
N SER A 259 11.06 3.94 -1.81
CA SER A 259 11.94 5.05 -2.16
C SER A 259 12.24 5.09 -3.66
N THR A 260 12.08 6.24 -4.27
CA THR A 260 12.40 6.48 -5.67
C THR A 260 13.65 7.35 -5.87
N ILE A 261 14.43 7.58 -4.81
CA ILE A 261 15.65 8.41 -4.85
C ILE A 261 16.67 7.88 -5.86
N ASN A 262 16.79 6.55 -5.96
CA ASN A 262 17.70 5.93 -6.94
C ASN A 262 17.25 6.15 -8.39
N LEU A 263 15.96 6.39 -8.64
CA LEU A 263 15.40 6.66 -9.97
C LEU A 263 15.44 8.16 -10.32
N GLY A 264 15.29 9.01 -9.29
CA GLY A 264 15.25 10.45 -9.41
C GLY A 264 16.12 11.15 -8.37
N PRO A 265 17.47 10.98 -8.38
CA PRO A 265 18.33 11.52 -7.33
C PRO A 265 18.34 13.05 -7.24
N ASN A 266 17.87 13.74 -8.27
CA ASN A 266 17.77 15.20 -8.33
C ASN A 266 16.36 15.75 -8.17
N THR A 267 15.34 14.87 -8.13
CA THR A 267 13.92 15.28 -8.12
C THR A 267 13.06 14.57 -7.09
N ALA A 268 13.33 13.31 -6.75
CA ALA A 268 12.58 12.58 -5.76
C ALA A 268 12.89 13.06 -4.34
N LEU A 269 11.86 13.44 -3.57
CA LEU A 269 12.01 13.93 -2.21
C LEU A 269 11.92 12.82 -1.17
N ILE A 270 10.81 12.10 -1.17
CA ILE A 270 10.40 11.13 -0.15
C ILE A 270 9.22 10.32 -0.70
N SER A 271 8.88 9.20 -0.09
CA SER A 271 7.64 8.46 -0.36
C SER A 271 6.94 8.12 0.96
N SER A 272 5.60 8.14 0.95
CA SER A 272 4.82 7.51 2.00
C SER A 272 4.66 6.02 1.71
N LYS A 273 4.61 5.19 2.74
CA LYS A 273 4.40 3.75 2.61
C LYS A 273 3.66 3.17 3.80
N ILE A 274 3.00 2.04 3.59
CA ILE A 274 2.52 1.20 4.68
C ILE A 274 3.64 0.22 5.03
N ASN A 275 4.00 0.14 6.29
CA ASN A 275 4.84 -0.92 6.81
C ASN A 275 3.96 -2.10 7.23
N TRP A 276 3.93 -3.15 6.43
CA TRP A 276 3.11 -4.33 6.65
C TRP A 276 3.68 -5.30 7.70
N ALA A 277 4.95 -5.15 8.07
CA ALA A 277 5.61 -6.05 9.02
C ALA A 277 4.88 -6.15 10.38
N PRO A 278 4.37 -5.05 11.00
CA PRO A 278 3.62 -5.16 12.25
C PRO A 278 2.38 -6.06 12.13
N TYR A 279 1.65 -5.99 11.02
CA TYR A 279 0.51 -6.85 10.76
C TYR A 279 0.93 -8.32 10.60
N TYR A 280 1.93 -8.59 9.78
CA TYR A 280 2.42 -9.96 9.56
C TYR A 280 2.94 -10.60 10.84
N GLU A 281 3.68 -9.84 11.64
CA GLU A 281 4.15 -10.32 12.95
C GLU A 281 2.98 -10.64 13.89
N MET A 282 1.95 -9.81 13.91
CA MET A 282 0.77 -9.99 14.75
C MET A 282 0.03 -11.27 14.36
N ILE A 283 -0.31 -11.47 13.07
CA ILE A 283 -1.06 -12.64 12.63
C ILE A 283 -0.27 -13.94 12.82
N ILE A 284 1.03 -13.93 12.53
CA ILE A 284 1.89 -15.11 12.74
C ILE A 284 1.92 -15.47 14.22
N LYS A 285 2.10 -14.51 15.13
CA LYS A 285 2.09 -14.73 16.57
C LYS A 285 0.74 -15.23 17.08
N ALA A 286 -0.36 -14.67 16.61
CA ALA A 286 -1.70 -15.09 17.00
C ALA A 286 -1.98 -16.51 16.55
N VAL A 287 -1.75 -16.82 15.27
CA VAL A 287 -1.99 -18.17 14.71
C VAL A 287 -1.10 -19.22 15.38
N SER A 288 0.18 -18.89 15.67
CA SER A 288 1.08 -19.85 16.35
C SER A 288 0.59 -20.27 17.73
N LYS A 289 -0.17 -19.41 18.40
CA LYS A 289 -0.74 -19.63 19.74
C LYS A 289 -2.19 -20.09 19.72
N GLY A 290 -2.83 -20.13 18.54
CA GLY A 290 -4.27 -20.39 18.43
C GLY A 290 -5.13 -19.26 18.98
N GLU A 291 -4.61 -18.04 18.99
CA GLU A 291 -5.31 -16.81 19.42
C GLU A 291 -6.07 -16.19 18.25
N SER A 292 -7.20 -15.56 18.53
CA SER A 292 -7.93 -14.74 17.55
C SER A 292 -7.25 -13.38 17.37
N PHE A 293 -7.45 -12.77 16.21
CA PHE A 293 -7.00 -11.42 15.91
C PHE A 293 -8.10 -10.62 15.18
N ALA A 294 -7.86 -9.34 14.94
CA ALA A 294 -8.87 -8.44 14.38
C ALA A 294 -9.38 -8.93 13.01
N THR A 295 -10.71 -8.90 12.83
CA THR A 295 -11.34 -9.18 11.53
C THR A 295 -10.96 -8.13 10.48
N ASP A 296 -10.80 -6.88 10.92
CA ASP A 296 -10.40 -5.74 10.09
C ASP A 296 -9.42 -4.88 10.89
N TRP A 297 -8.13 -4.96 10.53
CA TRP A 297 -7.06 -4.28 11.24
C TRP A 297 -6.65 -2.99 10.54
N CYS A 298 -6.46 -1.92 11.32
CA CYS A 298 -5.99 -0.64 10.81
C CYS A 298 -4.69 -0.21 11.51
N GLY A 299 -3.59 -0.20 10.75
CA GLY A 299 -2.33 0.35 11.22
C GLY A 299 -2.29 1.88 11.14
N THR A 300 -1.47 2.52 11.97
CA THR A 300 -1.33 3.98 12.06
C THR A 300 0.14 4.41 12.10
N VAL A 301 0.41 5.71 12.07
CA VAL A 301 1.74 6.28 12.37
C VAL A 301 2.18 5.90 13.78
N GLU A 302 1.25 5.81 14.73
CA GLU A 302 1.56 5.42 16.13
C GLU A 302 1.99 3.95 16.22
N THR A 303 1.32 3.05 15.52
CA THR A 303 1.67 1.61 15.50
C THR A 303 2.93 1.29 14.70
N GLY A 304 3.49 2.26 13.99
CA GLY A 304 4.62 2.05 13.09
C GLY A 304 4.25 1.39 11.76
N SER A 305 2.96 1.40 11.41
CA SER A 305 2.47 0.83 10.15
C SER A 305 2.35 1.86 9.04
N VAL A 306 2.37 3.15 9.39
CA VAL A 306 2.47 4.25 8.42
C VAL A 306 3.83 4.91 8.59
N GLU A 307 4.63 4.89 7.53
CA GLU A 307 5.99 5.38 7.52
C GLU A 307 6.25 6.28 6.32
N LEU A 308 7.34 7.03 6.41
CA LEU A 308 7.98 7.69 5.27
C LEU A 308 9.29 6.97 4.94
N THR A 309 9.66 6.95 3.67
CA THR A 309 11.02 6.55 3.28
C THR A 309 12.04 7.61 3.72
N GLU A 310 13.31 7.37 3.47
CA GLU A 310 14.33 8.38 3.72
C GLU A 310 14.06 9.67 2.92
N LEU A 311 14.36 10.82 3.55
CA LEU A 311 14.29 12.13 2.92
C LEU A 311 15.53 12.37 2.06
N ASN A 312 15.37 12.72 0.80
CA ASN A 312 16.46 13.16 -0.05
C ASN A 312 16.86 14.61 0.33
N GLU A 313 17.78 14.73 1.26
CA GLU A 313 18.23 16.05 1.75
C GLU A 313 18.87 16.94 0.66
N LYS A 314 19.34 16.34 -0.45
CA LYS A 314 19.86 17.08 -1.61
C LYS A 314 18.77 17.87 -2.34
N VAL A 315 17.53 17.36 -2.33
CA VAL A 315 16.39 17.91 -3.06
C VAL A 315 15.45 18.68 -2.15
N ALA A 316 15.28 18.20 -0.92
CA ALA A 316 14.36 18.76 0.05
C ALA A 316 14.73 20.20 0.46
N ALA A 317 13.73 21.03 0.70
CA ALA A 317 13.91 22.35 1.24
C ALA A 317 14.44 22.29 2.69
N LYS A 318 15.20 23.29 3.09
CA LYS A 318 15.72 23.39 4.46
C LYS A 318 14.56 23.42 5.47
N GLY A 319 14.67 22.61 6.54
CA GLY A 319 13.67 22.53 7.60
C GLY A 319 12.53 21.54 7.32
N THR A 320 12.58 20.83 6.18
CA THR A 320 11.54 19.85 5.82
C THR A 320 11.45 18.72 6.84
N LYS A 321 12.58 18.21 7.31
CA LYS A 321 12.62 17.11 8.28
C LYS A 321 11.94 17.52 9.59
N GLU A 322 12.29 18.67 10.12
CA GLU A 322 11.73 19.21 11.36
C GLU A 322 10.23 19.48 11.24
N ALA A 323 9.78 19.98 10.07
CA ALA A 323 8.36 20.20 9.82
C ALA A 323 7.56 18.90 9.79
N ILE A 324 8.09 17.86 9.16
CA ILE A 324 7.49 16.51 9.13
C ILE A 324 7.45 15.91 10.54
N GLU A 325 8.57 15.92 11.29
CA GLU A 325 8.66 15.37 12.63
C GLU A 325 7.67 16.05 13.59
N LYS A 326 7.55 17.38 13.50
CA LYS A 326 6.57 18.13 14.30
C LYS A 326 5.14 17.71 13.96
N ALA A 327 4.79 17.66 12.69
CA ALA A 327 3.43 17.28 12.26
C ALA A 327 3.11 15.81 12.64
N ALA A 328 4.07 14.90 12.53
CA ALA A 328 3.92 13.52 12.96
C ALA A 328 3.68 13.40 14.48
N ALA A 329 4.37 14.22 15.29
CA ALA A 329 4.13 14.27 16.73
C ALA A 329 2.74 14.84 17.06
N ASP A 330 2.29 15.86 16.31
CA ASP A 330 0.96 16.46 16.50
C ASP A 330 -0.16 15.49 16.05
N LEU A 331 0.03 14.69 14.99
CA LEU A 331 -0.88 13.60 14.60
C LEU A 331 -0.98 12.53 15.70
N LYS A 332 0.17 12.00 16.16
CA LYS A 332 0.23 10.99 17.25
C LYS A 332 -0.45 11.45 18.54
N SER A 333 -0.37 12.72 18.86
CA SER A 333 -0.97 13.29 20.09
C SER A 333 -2.44 13.71 19.91
N GLY A 334 -3.03 13.55 18.71
CA GLY A 334 -4.39 13.99 18.40
C GLY A 334 -4.57 15.53 18.35
N LYS A 335 -3.48 16.29 18.30
CA LYS A 335 -3.56 17.77 18.12
C LYS A 335 -3.80 18.17 16.67
N LEU A 336 -3.43 17.32 15.75
CA LEU A 336 -3.59 17.52 14.32
C LEU A 336 -4.43 16.37 13.77
N HIS A 337 -5.44 16.71 12.99
CA HIS A 337 -6.25 15.76 12.24
C HIS A 337 -6.15 16.11 10.76
N VAL A 338 -5.80 15.14 9.92
CA VAL A 338 -5.62 15.35 8.48
C VAL A 338 -6.89 15.90 7.84
N PHE A 339 -8.03 15.32 8.19
CA PHE A 339 -9.34 15.69 7.65
C PHE A 339 -10.18 16.48 8.66
N ASP A 340 -9.58 17.47 9.36
CA ASP A 340 -10.34 18.48 10.12
C ASP A 340 -11.19 19.27 9.13
N THR A 341 -12.51 19.19 9.24
CA THR A 341 -13.46 19.80 8.29
C THR A 341 -13.39 21.33 8.25
N LYS A 342 -12.67 21.97 9.18
CA LYS A 342 -12.40 23.40 9.17
C LYS A 342 -11.27 23.78 8.22
N THR A 343 -10.45 22.81 7.78
CA THR A 343 -9.25 23.05 6.94
C THR A 343 -9.52 22.97 5.45
N PHE A 344 -10.69 22.46 5.05
CA PHE A 344 -11.09 22.34 3.65
C PHE A 344 -12.58 22.62 3.44
N THR A 345 -12.97 22.81 2.19
CA THR A 345 -14.37 23.00 1.78
C THR A 345 -14.70 22.10 0.58
N VAL A 346 -16.00 21.81 0.42
CA VAL A 346 -16.56 21.14 -0.75
C VAL A 346 -17.62 22.07 -1.32
N GLY A 347 -17.42 22.57 -2.55
CA GLY A 347 -18.31 23.54 -3.15
C GLY A 347 -18.47 24.84 -2.32
N GLY A 348 -17.38 25.30 -1.70
CA GLY A 348 -17.32 26.51 -0.90
C GLY A 348 -17.88 26.37 0.54
N LYS A 349 -18.22 25.17 1.00
CA LYS A 349 -18.80 24.95 2.31
C LYS A 349 -17.98 23.94 3.12
N HIS A 350 -17.81 24.21 4.43
CA HIS A 350 -17.29 23.21 5.37
C HIS A 350 -18.32 22.11 5.61
N LEU A 351 -17.82 20.88 5.74
CA LEU A 351 -18.69 19.74 6.03
C LEU A 351 -19.04 19.70 7.51
N THR A 352 -20.30 19.44 7.80
CA THR A 352 -20.80 19.18 9.15
C THR A 352 -21.34 17.76 9.30
N GLU A 353 -21.62 17.09 8.19
CA GLU A 353 -22.12 15.73 8.08
C GLU A 353 -21.65 15.13 6.75
N TYR A 354 -21.33 13.85 6.75
CA TYR A 354 -21.09 13.08 5.55
C TYR A 354 -21.43 11.60 5.78
N LEU A 355 -22.35 11.09 4.98
CA LEU A 355 -22.67 9.66 4.98
C LEU A 355 -21.73 8.93 4.04
N ALA A 356 -21.03 7.94 4.55
CA ALA A 356 -20.16 7.04 3.77
C ALA A 356 -20.73 5.61 3.78
N ASP A 357 -20.44 4.85 2.73
CA ASP A 357 -20.69 3.41 2.67
C ASP A 357 -19.58 2.68 3.42
N VAL A 358 -19.72 2.64 4.75
CA VAL A 358 -18.73 2.01 5.66
C VAL A 358 -18.99 0.51 5.80
N ILE A 359 -20.28 0.11 5.79
CA ILE A 359 -20.71 -1.28 5.94
C ILE A 359 -21.00 -1.82 4.53
N ASP A 360 -19.97 -2.19 3.80
CA ASP A 360 -20.09 -2.69 2.43
C ASP A 360 -20.90 -4.00 2.37
N LYS A 361 -22.14 -3.89 1.92
CA LYS A 361 -23.04 -5.01 1.63
C LYS A 361 -23.15 -5.30 0.14
N GLY A 362 -22.31 -4.66 -0.68
CA GLY A 362 -22.34 -4.75 -2.13
C GLY A 362 -23.45 -3.90 -2.77
N ASP A 363 -24.07 -2.98 -2.03
CA ASP A 363 -25.18 -2.14 -2.50
C ASP A 363 -24.80 -0.66 -2.71
N PHE A 364 -23.58 -0.26 -2.33
CA PHE A 364 -23.02 1.10 -2.44
C PHE A 364 -23.96 2.17 -1.84
N GLN A 365 -24.60 1.86 -0.68
CA GLN A 365 -25.51 2.75 0.02
C GLN A 365 -24.80 3.42 1.19
N PRO A 366 -24.57 4.74 1.15
CA PRO A 366 -23.96 5.46 2.27
C PRO A 366 -24.92 5.45 3.47
N GLU A 367 -24.49 4.84 4.59
CA GLU A 367 -25.33 4.63 5.76
C GLU A 367 -24.75 5.21 7.05
N THR A 368 -23.44 5.50 7.08
CA THR A 368 -22.75 5.89 8.30
C THR A 368 -22.25 7.33 8.24
N ASN A 369 -22.67 8.18 9.20
CA ASN A 369 -22.07 9.50 9.34
C ASN A 369 -20.66 9.38 9.91
N VAL A 370 -19.66 9.76 9.11
CA VAL A 370 -18.23 9.63 9.44
C VAL A 370 -17.61 10.94 9.92
N ILE A 371 -18.40 12.01 10.09
CA ILE A 371 -17.91 13.23 10.73
C ILE A 371 -18.22 13.18 12.22
N VAL A 372 -17.16 13.10 13.03
CA VAL A 372 -17.21 13.06 14.49
C VAL A 372 -16.39 14.25 15.02
N ASP A 373 -17.04 15.08 15.84
CA ASP A 373 -16.42 16.27 16.46
C ASP A 373 -15.71 17.22 15.47
N GLY A 374 -16.23 17.30 14.23
CA GLY A 374 -15.68 18.15 13.18
C GLY A 374 -14.49 17.55 12.44
N VAL A 375 -14.20 16.27 12.64
CA VAL A 375 -13.20 15.51 11.91
C VAL A 375 -13.88 14.48 11.04
N PHE A 376 -13.55 14.41 9.76
CA PHE A 376 -13.89 13.26 8.93
C PHE A 376 -12.96 12.11 9.34
N VAL A 377 -13.54 11.11 10.00
CA VAL A 377 -12.81 9.92 10.47
C VAL A 377 -12.60 8.99 9.28
N GLU A 378 -11.48 9.13 8.62
CA GLU A 378 -11.07 8.30 7.50
C GLU A 378 -10.33 7.07 8.04
N SER A 379 -10.76 5.91 7.67
CA SER A 379 -10.25 4.61 8.08
C SER A 379 -9.90 4.46 9.58
N GLY A 380 -10.09 3.29 10.12
CA GLY A 380 -9.81 2.98 11.52
C GLY A 380 -10.64 1.80 12.01
N GLU A 381 -10.29 1.27 13.18
CA GLU A 381 -11.02 0.14 13.77
C GLU A 381 -12.48 0.45 14.11
N GLN A 382 -12.80 1.73 14.34
CA GLN A 382 -14.18 2.16 14.69
C GLN A 382 -15.15 1.89 13.53
N PHE A 383 -14.72 2.15 12.28
CA PHE A 383 -15.55 1.97 11.09
C PHE A 383 -15.05 0.80 10.26
N ARG A 384 -14.12 1.04 9.33
CA ARG A 384 -13.38 0.01 8.60
C ARG A 384 -11.96 0.49 8.30
N SER A 385 -11.04 -0.43 8.05
CA SER A 385 -9.65 -0.09 7.78
C SER A 385 -9.45 0.51 6.38
N ALA A 386 -10.18 0.04 5.38
CA ALA A 386 -10.11 0.56 4.02
C ALA A 386 -10.77 1.94 3.90
N PRO A 387 -10.19 2.87 3.14
CA PRO A 387 -10.69 4.23 2.97
C PRO A 387 -12.09 4.33 2.38
N TYR A 388 -12.78 5.41 2.73
CA TYR A 388 -14.10 5.77 2.18
C TYR A 388 -14.25 7.26 1.87
N PHE A 389 -13.16 8.05 1.96
CA PHE A 389 -13.15 9.45 1.52
C PHE A 389 -13.14 9.51 -0.01
N ASP A 390 -14.26 9.91 -0.62
CA ASP A 390 -14.48 9.88 -2.07
C ASP A 390 -14.88 11.25 -2.65
N MET A 391 -14.66 12.32 -1.88
CA MET A 391 -15.05 13.70 -2.27
C MET A 391 -13.94 14.44 -2.98
N LEU A 392 -14.33 15.29 -3.93
CA LEU A 392 -13.44 16.30 -4.51
C LEU A 392 -13.54 17.59 -3.70
N ILE A 393 -12.48 17.95 -2.98
CA ILE A 393 -12.44 19.19 -2.19
C ILE A 393 -12.00 20.39 -3.04
N ASP A 394 -12.32 21.61 -2.56
CA ASP A 394 -11.96 22.83 -3.26
C ASP A 394 -10.42 23.02 -3.33
N GLY A 395 -9.94 23.36 -4.51
CA GLY A 395 -8.51 23.49 -4.83
C GLY A 395 -7.94 22.28 -5.56
N ILE A 396 -8.70 21.17 -5.65
CA ILE A 396 -8.37 20.01 -6.48
C ILE A 396 -9.28 19.99 -7.71
N LYS A 397 -8.73 19.73 -8.88
CA LYS A 397 -9.49 19.57 -10.14
C LYS A 397 -9.09 18.27 -10.82
N LYS A 398 -10.05 17.64 -11.49
CA LYS A 398 -9.74 16.57 -12.45
C LYS A 398 -9.22 17.21 -13.73
N TYR A 399 -8.13 16.66 -14.28
CA TYR A 399 -7.66 16.98 -15.61
C TYR A 399 -8.59 16.30 -16.63
N GLU A 400 -9.14 17.09 -17.55
CA GLU A 400 -10.03 16.63 -18.62
C GLU A 400 -9.27 16.33 -19.92
#